data_b14386ec550cb2438647b54f62e8304b
#
_entry.id   b14386ec550cb2438647b54f62e8304b
#
_cell.length_a   1.000
_cell.length_b   1.000
_cell.length_c   1.000
_cell.angle_alpha   90.00
_cell.angle_beta   90.00
_cell.angle_gamma   90.00
#
_symmetry.space_group_name_H-M   'P 1'
#
loop_
_entity.id
_entity.type
_entity.pdbx_description
1 polymer ?
#
loop_
_entity_poly.entity_id
_entity_poly.type
_entity_poly.pdbx_seq_one_letter_code
_entity_poly.pdbx_strand_id
1 'polypeptide(L)'
;MVSSEGRATADRPAVVVTGMGLITPIGIGLEATWASLMAGRSGVGPISRFDPAAFKVHIAAEVRDFDARDFMEAREAGRLDRLV
;
A
#
# COMPACT_ATOMS: atom_id res chain seq x y z
N MET A 1 8.40 14.16 -15.14
CA MET A 1 9.35 13.54 -14.27
C MET A 1 10.77 13.96 -14.58
N VAL A 2 11.54 14.24 -13.56
CA VAL A 2 12.90 14.66 -13.77
C VAL A 2 13.79 13.47 -14.10
N SER A 3 14.53 13.59 -15.16
CA SER A 3 15.49 12.60 -15.54
C SER A 3 16.73 12.67 -14.67
N SER A 4 17.31 11.52 -14.40
CA SER A 4 18.58 11.43 -13.70
C SER A 4 19.75 11.28 -14.66
N GLU A 5 19.53 11.49 -15.94
CA GLU A 5 20.58 11.37 -16.92
C GLU A 5 21.74 12.32 -16.58
N GLY A 6 22.94 11.86 -16.83
CA GLY A 6 24.13 12.61 -16.47
C GLY A 6 24.51 12.53 -15.02
N ARG A 7 23.73 11.86 -14.19
CA ARG A 7 24.05 11.69 -12.78
C ARG A 7 24.89 10.46 -12.53
N ALA A 8 24.71 9.44 -13.33
CA ALA A 8 25.49 8.23 -13.19
C ALA A 8 26.91 8.47 -13.67
N THR A 9 27.88 7.97 -12.95
CA THR A 9 29.26 8.00 -13.35
C THR A 9 29.72 6.59 -13.68
N ALA A 10 30.74 6.47 -14.51
CA ALA A 10 31.21 5.17 -14.97
C ALA A 10 31.72 4.27 -13.84
N ASP A 11 32.16 4.87 -12.73
CA ASP A 11 32.73 4.16 -11.60
C ASP A 11 31.73 3.87 -10.49
N ARG A 12 30.44 4.16 -10.71
CA ARG A 12 29.38 3.86 -9.75
C ARG A 12 28.35 2.91 -10.35
N PRO A 13 27.95 1.88 -9.60
CA PRO A 13 26.86 1.04 -10.06
C PRO A 13 25.55 1.85 -10.09
N ALA A 14 24.76 1.64 -11.11
CA ALA A 14 23.44 2.24 -11.20
C ALA A 14 22.46 1.41 -10.37
N VAL A 15 21.61 2.09 -9.62
CA VAL A 15 20.52 1.47 -8.87
C VAL A 15 19.22 1.95 -9.48
N VAL A 16 18.38 1.02 -9.89
CA VAL A 16 17.12 1.34 -10.53
C VAL A 16 15.97 0.61 -9.87
N VAL A 17 14.79 1.21 -9.96
CA VAL A 17 13.54 0.56 -9.51
C VAL A 17 13.02 -0.29 -10.65
N THR A 18 12.91 -1.58 -10.42
CA THR A 18 12.44 -2.53 -11.44
C THR A 18 10.97 -2.89 -11.28
N GLY A 19 10.38 -2.53 -10.16
CA GLY A 19 8.97 -2.80 -9.92
C GLY A 19 8.55 -2.21 -8.59
N MET A 20 7.24 -2.05 -8.41
CA MET A 20 6.64 -1.55 -7.18
C MET A 20 5.36 -2.28 -6.90
N GLY A 21 5.07 -2.48 -5.61
CA GLY A 21 3.79 -3.00 -5.16
C GLY A 21 3.27 -2.13 -4.04
N LEU A 22 1.96 -1.95 -4.01
CA LEU A 22 1.31 -1.10 -3.02
C LEU A 22 0.06 -1.77 -2.49
N ILE A 23 -0.12 -1.69 -1.19
CA ILE A 23 -1.37 -2.04 -0.51
C ILE A 23 -1.68 -0.86 0.39
N THR A 24 -2.72 -0.12 0.06
CA THR A 24 -3.02 1.14 0.73
C THR A 24 -4.51 1.26 1.03
N PRO A 25 -4.91 2.16 1.95
CA PRO A 25 -6.32 2.42 2.21
C PRO A 25 -7.11 2.97 1.03
N ILE A 26 -6.43 3.45 0.00
CA ILE A 26 -7.09 4.02 -1.19
C ILE A 26 -7.00 3.12 -2.42
N GLY A 27 -6.36 1.98 -2.28
CA GLY A 27 -6.30 1.01 -3.37
C GLY A 27 -5.31 -0.10 -3.12
N ILE A 28 -5.57 -1.22 -3.74
CA ILE A 28 -4.67 -2.37 -3.74
C ILE A 28 -4.04 -2.44 -5.12
N GLY A 29 -2.72 -2.33 -5.14
CA GLY A 29 -1.95 -2.27 -6.38
C GLY A 29 -1.61 -0.84 -6.78
N LEU A 30 -0.62 -0.73 -7.64
CA LEU A 30 -0.09 0.55 -8.07
C LEU A 30 -1.12 1.38 -8.84
N GLU A 31 -1.81 0.77 -9.79
CA GLU A 31 -2.78 1.49 -10.62
C GLU A 31 -3.94 2.04 -9.82
N ALA A 32 -4.52 1.21 -8.96
CA ALA A 32 -5.65 1.63 -8.13
C ALA A 32 -5.25 2.74 -7.17
N THR A 33 -4.09 2.62 -6.55
CA THR A 33 -3.58 3.63 -5.63
C THR A 33 -3.32 4.94 -6.36
N TRP A 34 -2.70 4.88 -7.52
CA TRP A 34 -2.40 6.06 -8.32
C TRP A 34 -3.68 6.77 -8.77
N ALA A 35 -4.65 6.01 -9.28
CA ALA A 35 -5.92 6.56 -9.71
C ALA A 35 -6.65 7.28 -8.57
N SER A 36 -6.67 6.69 -7.39
CA SER A 36 -7.29 7.30 -6.21
C SER A 36 -6.55 8.54 -5.77
N LEU A 37 -5.23 8.51 -5.82
CA LEU A 37 -4.39 9.64 -5.46
C LEU A 37 -4.65 10.83 -6.40
N MET A 38 -4.71 10.58 -7.70
CA MET A 38 -4.97 11.61 -8.70
C MET A 38 -6.39 12.15 -8.59
N ALA A 39 -7.34 11.34 -8.15
CA ALA A 39 -8.71 11.77 -7.92
C ALA A 39 -8.91 12.50 -6.58
N GLY A 40 -7.89 12.54 -5.76
CA GLY A 40 -7.98 13.18 -4.45
C GLY A 40 -8.82 12.43 -3.44
N ARG A 41 -8.92 11.11 -3.56
CA ARG A 41 -9.71 10.31 -2.63
C ARG A 41 -9.02 10.16 -1.29
N SER A 42 -9.82 10.19 -0.22
CA SER A 42 -9.37 9.90 1.13
C SER A 42 -9.71 8.47 1.49
N GLY A 43 -8.77 7.77 2.12
CA GLY A 43 -9.02 6.46 2.68
C GLY A 43 -9.41 6.49 4.16
N VAL A 44 -9.52 7.68 4.73
CA VAL A 44 -9.91 7.84 6.13
C VAL A 44 -11.41 7.67 6.28
N GLY A 45 -11.82 6.89 7.24
CA GLY A 45 -13.23 6.66 7.52
C GLY A 45 -13.43 6.08 8.91
N PRO A 46 -14.67 5.72 9.26
CA PRO A 46 -14.94 5.10 10.54
C PRO A 46 -14.17 3.79 10.70
N ILE A 47 -13.70 3.55 11.91
CA ILE A 47 -13.02 2.28 12.21
C ILE A 47 -14.03 1.13 12.13
N SER A 48 -13.73 0.13 11.35
CA SER A 48 -14.61 -1.04 11.17
C SER A 48 -14.03 -2.34 11.72
N ARG A 49 -12.74 -2.38 12.01
CA ARG A 49 -12.09 -3.62 12.41
C ARG A 49 -12.31 -3.98 13.89
N PHE A 50 -12.70 -3.01 14.68
CA PHE A 50 -13.09 -3.21 16.06
C PHE A 50 -14.05 -2.10 16.48
N ASP A 51 -14.67 -2.24 17.66
CA ASP A 51 -15.57 -1.21 18.18
C ASP A 51 -14.74 -0.10 18.83
N PRO A 52 -14.71 1.11 18.26
CA PRO A 52 -13.90 2.21 18.79
C PRO A 52 -14.57 3.01 19.91
N ALA A 53 -15.73 2.59 20.38
CA ALA A 53 -16.54 3.40 21.31
C ALA A 53 -15.78 3.80 22.58
N ALA A 54 -14.86 2.96 23.05
CA ALA A 54 -14.08 3.21 24.25
C ALA A 54 -12.86 4.11 24.03
N PHE A 55 -12.62 4.51 22.78
CA PHE A 55 -11.44 5.30 22.41
C PHE A 55 -11.83 6.70 22.01
N LYS A 56 -10.88 7.63 22.11
CA LYS A 56 -11.12 9.02 21.74
C LYS A 56 -11.18 9.23 20.22
N VAL A 57 -10.46 8.40 19.47
CA VAL A 57 -10.41 8.48 18.01
C VAL A 57 -11.23 7.33 17.43
N HIS A 58 -12.11 7.67 16.49
CA HIS A 58 -13.02 6.70 15.88
C HIS A 58 -12.80 6.56 14.37
N ILE A 59 -11.79 7.23 13.83
CA ILE A 59 -11.48 7.18 12.41
C ILE A 59 -10.08 6.63 12.18
N ALA A 60 -9.91 5.97 11.05
CA ALA A 60 -8.63 5.44 10.64
C ALA A 60 -8.62 5.25 9.12
N ALA A 61 -7.43 5.16 8.56
CA ALA A 61 -7.27 4.79 7.17
C ALA A 61 -6.97 3.30 7.13
N GLU A 62 -8.00 2.51 6.93
CA GLU A 62 -7.90 1.05 6.92
C GLU A 62 -7.74 0.52 5.50
N VAL A 63 -6.92 -0.52 5.35
CA VAL A 63 -6.87 -1.27 4.11
C VAL A 63 -8.10 -2.17 4.05
N ARG A 64 -8.94 -1.96 3.04
CA ARG A 64 -10.17 -2.70 2.82
C ARG A 64 -10.03 -3.64 1.64
N ASP A 65 -10.85 -4.68 1.62
CA ASP A 65 -10.93 -5.62 0.51
C ASP A 65 -9.61 -6.34 0.20
N PHE A 66 -8.70 -6.37 1.17
CA PHE A 66 -7.44 -7.09 1.01
C PHE A 66 -7.60 -8.53 1.45
N ASP A 67 -7.19 -9.44 0.57
CA ASP A 67 -7.11 -10.86 0.88
C ASP A 67 -5.72 -11.34 0.47
N ALA A 68 -4.94 -11.79 1.44
CA ALA A 68 -3.58 -12.27 1.18
C ALA A 68 -3.57 -13.48 0.25
N ARG A 69 -4.67 -14.22 0.14
CA ARG A 69 -4.78 -15.36 -0.77
C ARG A 69 -4.71 -14.97 -2.24
N ASP A 70 -4.94 -13.70 -2.55
CA ASP A 70 -4.79 -13.19 -3.92
C ASP A 70 -3.32 -13.11 -4.34
N PHE A 71 -2.39 -13.16 -3.39
CA PHE A 71 -0.97 -12.95 -3.63
C PHE A 71 -0.10 -14.15 -3.22
N MET A 72 -0.66 -15.07 -2.44
CA MET A 72 0.08 -16.23 -1.95
C MET A 72 -0.88 -17.38 -1.69
N GLU A 73 -0.35 -18.57 -1.46
CA GLU A 73 -1.18 -19.72 -1.12
C GLU A 73 -1.95 -19.49 0.17
N ALA A 74 -3.20 -19.95 0.20
CA ALA A 74 -4.06 -19.82 1.37
C ALA A 74 -3.44 -20.42 2.63
N ARG A 75 -2.69 -21.49 2.46
CA ARG A 75 -1.99 -22.16 3.56
C ARG A 75 -0.95 -21.24 4.21
N GLU A 76 -0.17 -20.54 3.38
CA GLU A 76 0.82 -19.58 3.88
C GLU A 76 0.15 -18.35 4.45
N ALA A 77 -0.88 -17.85 3.78
CA ALA A 77 -1.62 -16.69 4.24
C ALA A 77 -2.19 -16.89 5.64
N GLY A 78 -2.64 -18.12 5.93
CA GLY A 78 -3.18 -18.44 7.24
C GLY A 78 -2.16 -18.48 8.36
N ARG A 79 -0.88 -18.52 8.03
CA ARG A 79 0.21 -18.52 9.01
C ARG A 79 0.78 -17.14 9.29
N LEU A 80 0.46 -16.18 8.44
CA LEU A 80 1.03 -14.84 8.55
C LEU A 80 0.06 -13.89 9.21
N ASP A 81 0.62 -13.03 10.04
CA ASP A 81 -0.11 -11.91 10.59
C ASP A 81 -0.28 -10.85 9.51
N ARG A 82 -1.30 -10.02 9.63
CA ARG A 82 -1.56 -8.92 8.71
C ARG A 82 -0.40 -7.93 8.65
N LEU A 83 0.38 -7.84 9.71
CA LEU A 83 1.56 -6.99 9.76
C LEU A 83 2.67 -7.49 8.82
N VAL A 84 2.70 -8.78 8.58
CA VAL A 84 3.69 -9.40 7.74
C VAL A 84 3.21 -9.44 6.29
#